data_c41a847fc0e3cb7550d88cc223c4bdfe
#
_entry.id   c41a847fc0e3cb7550d88cc223c4bdfe
#
_cell.length_a   1.000
_cell.length_b   1.000
_cell.length_c   1.000
_cell.angle_alpha   90.00
_cell.angle_beta   90.00
_cell.angle_gamma   90.00
#
_symmetry.space_group_name_H-M   'P 1'
#
loop_
_entity.id
_entity.type
_entity.pdbx_description
1 polymer ?
#
loop_
_entity_poly.entity_id
_entity_poly.type
_entity_poly.pdbx_seq_one_letter_code
_entity_poly.pdbx_strand_id
1 'polypeptide(L)'
;MDTRFWGPSGWRLLHLITFTYEPSQAEKVGKFFETLPYVLPCKFCRCSLTEYMDEDPIQLTSRNTLTKWLWRIHNKVNDKLRGQGLATAQEPNPPFDTVKKVYEERVDQGCIKAEFEGWDFLFSIAENHPFSPSSKSSLPMEGCPSDHDNLCFKEKNRWNLLKPEERYKKFEEFWLVIGSVLPFQEWIDAWTNASVKKGQLISRATWIKELWRIRCSMESSLDLVNKEKFRSLCKRIREHRSGCGKKPRARTCRRSRTQSKAVTYKIHKV
;
A
#
# COMPACT_ATOMS: atom_id res chain seq x y z
N MET A 1 6.05 -9.04 2.39
CA MET A 1 5.01 -9.53 1.46
C MET A 1 5.45 -9.31 0.03
N ASP A 2 5.08 -10.22 -0.87
CA ASP A 2 5.34 -10.08 -2.32
C ASP A 2 4.46 -8.96 -2.88
N THR A 3 5.08 -7.99 -3.56
CA THR A 3 4.38 -6.84 -4.14
C THR A 3 3.41 -7.22 -5.25
N ARG A 4 3.66 -8.33 -5.96
CA ARG A 4 2.76 -8.84 -7.00
C ARG A 4 1.44 -9.39 -6.45
N PHE A 5 1.40 -9.75 -5.16
CA PHE A 5 0.20 -10.18 -4.48
C PHE A 5 -0.70 -9.00 -4.08
N TRP A 6 -0.14 -8.03 -3.37
CA TRP A 6 -0.93 -6.94 -2.81
C TRP A 6 -0.96 -5.66 -3.68
N GLY A 7 0.04 -5.50 -4.54
CA GLY A 7 0.17 -4.28 -5.36
C GLY A 7 -1.04 -4.01 -6.26
N PRO A 8 -1.49 -4.97 -7.09
CA PRO A 8 -2.65 -4.76 -7.95
C PRO A 8 -3.92 -4.38 -7.18
N SER A 9 -4.19 -5.05 -6.05
CA SER A 9 -5.31 -4.75 -5.16
C SER A 9 -5.16 -3.35 -4.52
N GLY A 10 -3.95 -2.99 -4.11
CA GLY A 10 -3.65 -1.67 -3.56
C GLY A 10 -3.86 -0.56 -4.58
N TRP A 11 -3.30 -0.70 -5.77
CA TRP A 11 -3.45 0.31 -6.83
C TRP A 11 -4.91 0.53 -7.23
N ARG A 12 -5.70 -0.55 -7.37
CA ARG A 12 -7.12 -0.42 -7.66
C ARG A 12 -7.85 0.40 -6.60
N LEU A 13 -7.66 0.06 -5.33
CA LEU A 13 -8.29 0.79 -4.23
C LEU A 13 -7.84 2.26 -4.17
N LEU A 14 -6.53 2.52 -4.29
CA LEU A 14 -5.99 3.88 -4.23
C LEU A 14 -6.51 4.75 -5.39
N HIS A 15 -6.52 4.23 -6.61
CA HIS A 15 -7.10 4.95 -7.74
C HIS A 15 -8.59 5.22 -7.54
N LEU A 16 -9.38 4.24 -7.11
CA LEU A 16 -10.80 4.47 -6.82
C LEU A 16 -11.00 5.59 -5.79
N ILE A 17 -10.23 5.60 -4.70
CA ILE A 17 -10.28 6.68 -3.70
C ILE A 17 -9.99 8.03 -4.34
N THR A 18 -9.01 8.14 -5.26
CA THR A 18 -8.71 9.42 -5.91
C THR A 18 -9.76 9.82 -6.94
N PHE A 19 -10.38 8.87 -7.63
CA PHE A 19 -11.40 9.15 -8.64
C PHE A 19 -12.78 9.48 -8.05
N THR A 20 -13.02 9.14 -6.78
CA THR A 20 -14.22 9.54 -6.03
C THR A 20 -13.97 10.71 -5.07
N TYR A 21 -12.74 11.23 -5.03
CA TYR A 21 -12.34 12.32 -4.15
C TYR A 21 -13.13 13.61 -4.40
N GLU A 22 -13.55 14.26 -3.30
CA GLU A 22 -14.08 15.62 -3.28
C GLU A 22 -13.23 16.52 -2.38
N PRO A 23 -13.01 17.81 -2.72
CA PRO A 23 -12.18 18.71 -1.93
C PRO A 23 -12.61 18.86 -0.45
N SER A 24 -13.88 18.65 -0.15
CA SER A 24 -14.40 18.62 1.23
C SER A 24 -13.80 17.49 2.09
N GLN A 25 -13.19 16.47 1.46
CA GLN A 25 -12.54 15.33 2.11
C GLN A 25 -11.02 15.53 2.25
N ALA A 26 -10.47 16.70 1.90
CA ALA A 26 -9.02 16.93 1.78
C ALA A 26 -8.24 16.53 3.04
N GLU A 27 -8.74 16.87 4.22
CA GLU A 27 -8.09 16.51 5.48
C GLU A 27 -7.97 14.98 5.66
N LYS A 28 -9.07 14.26 5.47
CA LYS A 28 -9.11 12.78 5.66
C LYS A 28 -8.27 12.07 4.61
N VAL A 29 -8.41 12.48 3.35
CA VAL A 29 -7.68 11.86 2.22
C VAL A 29 -6.20 12.20 2.30
N GLY A 30 -5.83 13.43 2.66
CA GLY A 30 -4.45 13.83 2.93
C GLY A 30 -3.83 12.95 4.02
N LYS A 31 -4.50 12.87 5.17
CA LYS A 31 -4.06 12.04 6.30
C LYS A 31 -3.91 10.56 5.92
N PHE A 32 -4.83 10.03 5.13
CA PHE A 32 -4.75 8.66 4.62
C PHE A 32 -3.48 8.43 3.79
N PHE A 33 -3.24 9.27 2.77
CA PHE A 33 -2.06 9.14 1.92
C PHE A 33 -0.75 9.35 2.68
N GLU A 34 -0.71 10.27 3.65
CA GLU A 34 0.45 10.48 4.54
C GLU A 34 0.82 9.25 5.38
N THR A 35 -0.13 8.37 5.68
CA THR A 35 0.16 7.14 6.43
C THR A 35 0.76 6.03 5.57
N LEU A 36 0.52 6.03 4.25
CA LEU A 36 0.92 4.93 3.35
C LEU A 36 2.41 4.59 3.39
N PRO A 37 3.34 5.58 3.37
CA PRO A 37 4.77 5.29 3.44
C PRO A 37 5.19 4.49 4.67
N TYR A 38 4.40 4.50 5.75
CA TYR A 38 4.71 3.83 7.01
C TYR A 38 4.11 2.43 7.12
N VAL A 39 3.01 2.17 6.40
CA VAL A 39 2.25 0.92 6.53
C VAL A 39 2.49 -0.09 5.43
N LEU A 40 3.02 0.33 4.27
CA LEU A 40 3.28 -0.57 3.15
C LEU A 40 4.04 -1.84 3.59
N PRO A 41 3.61 -3.04 3.12
CA PRO A 41 4.11 -4.33 3.62
C PRO A 41 5.54 -4.68 3.14
N CYS A 42 6.28 -3.72 2.64
CA CYS A 42 7.64 -3.89 2.12
C CYS A 42 8.50 -2.68 2.47
N LYS A 43 9.63 -2.87 3.16
CA LYS A 43 10.51 -1.75 3.54
C LYS A 43 11.05 -0.96 2.34
N PHE A 44 11.33 -1.61 1.22
CA PHE A 44 11.77 -0.95 -0.01
C PHE A 44 10.65 -0.11 -0.65
N CYS A 45 9.40 -0.55 -0.50
CA CYS A 45 8.24 0.20 -0.97
C CYS A 45 8.00 1.43 -0.08
N ARG A 46 8.15 1.29 1.24
CA ARG A 46 8.08 2.43 2.17
C ARG A 46 9.13 3.48 1.84
N CYS A 47 10.39 3.06 1.69
CA CYS A 47 11.48 3.94 1.28
C CYS A 47 11.14 4.71 -0.01
N SER A 48 10.79 3.98 -1.07
CA SER A 48 10.51 4.62 -2.37
C SER A 48 9.29 5.52 -2.34
N LEU A 49 8.22 5.13 -1.65
CA LEU A 49 7.04 5.99 -1.55
C LEU A 49 7.35 7.26 -0.75
N THR A 50 8.16 7.17 0.31
CA THR A 50 8.65 8.35 1.03
C THR A 50 9.40 9.29 0.08
N GLU A 51 10.34 8.76 -0.73
CA GLU A 51 11.10 9.52 -1.72
C GLU A 51 10.18 10.18 -2.76
N TYR A 52 9.24 9.42 -3.32
CA TYR A 52 8.35 9.92 -4.38
C TYR A 52 7.39 11.00 -3.89
N MET A 53 6.90 10.89 -2.65
CA MET A 53 6.06 11.92 -2.05
C MET A 53 6.84 13.17 -1.62
N ASP A 54 8.16 13.07 -1.44
CA ASP A 54 9.03 14.23 -1.24
C ASP A 54 9.28 15.00 -2.54
N GLU A 55 9.51 14.25 -3.63
CA GLU A 55 9.75 14.82 -4.95
C GLU A 55 8.47 15.39 -5.59
N ASP A 56 7.32 14.78 -5.33
CA ASP A 56 6.01 15.16 -5.88
C ASP A 56 4.97 15.11 -4.74
N PRO A 57 4.86 16.18 -3.94
CA PRO A 57 3.92 16.25 -2.83
C PRO A 57 2.47 16.11 -3.27
N ILE A 58 1.64 15.52 -2.40
CA ILE A 58 0.22 15.27 -2.67
C ILE A 58 -0.52 16.56 -3.02
N GLN A 59 -1.41 16.50 -4.01
CA GLN A 59 -2.17 17.62 -4.52
C GLN A 59 -3.66 17.41 -4.29
N LEU A 60 -4.23 18.10 -3.32
CA LEU A 60 -5.62 17.94 -2.84
C LEU A 60 -6.58 19.06 -3.30
N THR A 61 -6.16 19.92 -4.23
CA THR A 61 -6.97 21.06 -4.68
C THR A 61 -8.21 20.64 -5.49
N SER A 62 -8.14 19.51 -6.18
CA SER A 62 -9.26 18.97 -6.96
C SER A 62 -9.09 17.47 -7.20
N ARG A 63 -10.18 16.80 -7.61
CA ARG A 63 -10.14 15.39 -8.05
C ARG A 63 -9.13 15.20 -9.18
N ASN A 64 -9.11 16.09 -10.15
CA ASN A 64 -8.19 16.00 -11.30
C ASN A 64 -6.71 16.13 -10.89
N THR A 65 -6.38 17.01 -9.95
CA THR A 65 -5.00 17.14 -9.46
C THR A 65 -4.57 15.92 -8.68
N LEU A 66 -5.44 15.38 -7.82
CA LEU A 66 -5.16 14.20 -7.01
C LEU A 66 -5.03 12.92 -7.86
N THR A 67 -5.91 12.71 -8.84
CA THR A 67 -5.84 11.55 -9.74
C THR A 67 -4.57 11.57 -10.60
N LYS A 68 -4.19 12.75 -11.12
CA LYS A 68 -2.93 12.93 -11.88
C LYS A 68 -1.71 12.72 -10.98
N TRP A 69 -1.75 13.19 -9.75
CA TRP A 69 -0.69 12.95 -8.78
C TRP A 69 -0.49 11.45 -8.54
N LEU A 70 -1.55 10.70 -8.24
CA LEU A 70 -1.43 9.26 -8.00
C LEU A 70 -0.96 8.50 -9.25
N TRP A 71 -1.41 8.91 -10.45
CA TRP A 71 -0.94 8.34 -11.71
C TRP A 71 0.57 8.54 -11.89
N ARG A 72 1.12 9.73 -11.57
CA ARG A 72 2.57 9.97 -11.62
C ARG A 72 3.32 9.10 -10.62
N ILE A 73 2.84 8.99 -9.38
CA ILE A 73 3.44 8.11 -8.36
C ILE A 73 3.42 6.65 -8.81
N HIS A 74 2.33 6.18 -9.39
CA HIS A 74 2.22 4.81 -9.91
C HIS A 74 3.24 4.57 -11.05
N ASN A 75 3.38 5.52 -11.96
CA ASN A 75 4.35 5.43 -13.05
C ASN A 75 5.80 5.39 -12.52
N LYS A 76 6.16 6.17 -11.51
CA LYS A 76 7.47 6.07 -10.85
C LYS A 76 7.73 4.65 -10.30
N VAL A 77 6.70 3.99 -9.77
CA VAL A 77 6.81 2.60 -9.31
C VAL A 77 7.00 1.65 -10.50
N ASN A 78 6.27 1.82 -11.59
CA ASN A 78 6.42 1.02 -12.81
C ASN A 78 7.83 1.18 -13.40
N ASP A 79 8.35 2.40 -13.50
CA ASP A 79 9.71 2.69 -13.99
C ASP A 79 10.76 2.01 -13.13
N LYS A 80 10.60 2.07 -11.80
CA LYS A 80 11.46 1.34 -10.88
C LYS A 80 11.43 -0.16 -11.13
N LEU A 81 10.23 -0.76 -11.31
CA LEU A 81 10.08 -2.20 -11.54
C LEU A 81 10.70 -2.60 -12.88
N ARG A 82 10.55 -1.81 -13.93
CA ARG A 82 11.21 -2.03 -15.22
C ARG A 82 12.74 -1.97 -15.08
N GLY A 83 13.25 -0.94 -14.45
CA GLY A 83 14.68 -0.79 -14.17
C GLY A 83 15.29 -1.94 -13.35
N GLN A 84 14.44 -2.69 -12.66
CA GLN A 84 14.80 -3.88 -11.88
C GLN A 84 14.63 -5.20 -12.67
N GLY A 85 14.21 -5.14 -13.93
CA GLY A 85 13.93 -6.33 -14.75
C GLY A 85 12.75 -7.16 -14.23
N LEU A 86 11.84 -6.55 -13.50
CA LEU A 86 10.60 -7.17 -13.04
C LEU A 86 9.52 -6.90 -14.09
N ALA A 87 9.36 -7.79 -15.03
CA ALA A 87 8.48 -7.68 -16.19
C ALA A 87 6.97 -7.70 -15.87
N THR A 88 6.55 -7.08 -14.76
CA THR A 88 5.15 -6.99 -14.35
C THR A 88 4.50 -5.65 -14.70
N ALA A 89 5.31 -4.68 -15.12
CA ALA A 89 4.82 -3.36 -15.51
C ALA A 89 4.63 -3.28 -17.03
N GLN A 90 3.57 -2.61 -17.47
CA GLN A 90 3.36 -2.32 -18.90
C GLN A 90 4.43 -1.37 -19.43
N GLU A 91 4.82 -1.58 -20.68
CA GLU A 91 5.70 -0.66 -21.41
C GLU A 91 5.02 -0.25 -22.71
N PRO A 92 4.88 1.05 -22.95
CA PRO A 92 5.13 2.20 -22.07
C PRO A 92 4.11 2.31 -20.91
N ASN A 93 4.36 3.21 -19.95
CA ASN A 93 3.35 3.56 -18.93
C ASN A 93 2.07 4.04 -19.62
N PRO A 94 0.87 3.62 -19.17
CA PRO A 94 -0.37 4.02 -19.79
C PRO A 94 -0.55 5.55 -19.69
N PRO A 95 -0.99 6.22 -20.77
CA PRO A 95 -1.36 7.64 -20.73
C PRO A 95 -2.42 7.90 -19.66
N PHE A 96 -2.42 9.11 -19.08
CA PHE A 96 -3.39 9.47 -18.05
C PHE A 96 -4.85 9.29 -18.52
N ASP A 97 -5.16 9.67 -19.76
CA ASP A 97 -6.53 9.57 -20.28
C ASP A 97 -7.01 8.13 -20.40
N THR A 98 -6.12 7.16 -20.67
CA THR A 98 -6.45 5.74 -20.65
C THR A 98 -6.79 5.29 -19.23
N VAL A 99 -5.98 5.67 -18.24
CA VAL A 99 -6.22 5.34 -16.83
C VAL A 99 -7.50 6.01 -16.34
N LYS A 100 -7.71 7.28 -16.71
CA LYS A 100 -8.90 8.06 -16.39
C LYS A 100 -10.15 7.36 -16.87
N LYS A 101 -10.21 6.99 -18.15
CA LYS A 101 -11.36 6.28 -18.73
C LYS A 101 -11.70 5.00 -17.95
N VAL A 102 -10.70 4.16 -17.67
CA VAL A 102 -10.89 2.89 -16.94
C VAL A 102 -11.51 3.11 -15.55
N TYR A 103 -11.01 4.11 -14.81
CA TYR A 103 -11.48 4.33 -13.44
C TYR A 103 -12.80 5.13 -13.41
N GLU A 104 -13.06 6.04 -14.35
CA GLU A 104 -14.37 6.68 -14.49
C GLU A 104 -15.45 5.64 -14.80
N GLU A 105 -15.23 4.75 -15.77
CA GLU A 105 -16.15 3.65 -16.08
C GLU A 105 -16.37 2.75 -14.86
N ARG A 106 -15.33 2.50 -14.04
CA ARG A 106 -15.48 1.70 -12.81
C ARG A 106 -16.26 2.44 -11.72
N VAL A 107 -16.05 3.75 -11.57
CA VAL A 107 -16.80 4.58 -10.62
C VAL A 107 -18.27 4.67 -11.02
N ASP A 108 -18.56 4.83 -12.31
CA ASP A 108 -19.92 4.90 -12.84
C ASP A 108 -20.73 3.61 -12.59
N GLN A 109 -20.07 2.46 -12.48
CA GLN A 109 -20.70 1.20 -12.06
C GLN A 109 -21.14 1.20 -10.60
N GLY A 110 -20.62 2.10 -9.78
CA GLY A 110 -20.91 2.20 -8.37
C GLY A 110 -20.47 0.98 -7.55
N CYS A 111 -21.19 0.75 -6.45
CA CYS A 111 -20.98 -0.41 -5.60
C CYS A 111 -21.59 -1.67 -6.24
N ILE A 112 -20.76 -2.47 -6.90
CA ILE A 112 -21.15 -3.73 -7.52
C ILE A 112 -21.08 -4.89 -6.52
N LYS A 113 -21.90 -5.93 -6.72
CA LYS A 113 -21.93 -7.11 -5.84
C LYS A 113 -20.82 -8.14 -6.09
N ALA A 114 -19.82 -7.82 -6.91
CA ALA A 114 -18.74 -8.76 -7.21
C ALA A 114 -17.83 -8.96 -6.01
N GLU A 115 -17.10 -7.92 -5.62
CA GLU A 115 -16.20 -7.94 -4.48
C GLU A 115 -15.83 -6.52 -4.03
N PHE A 116 -15.35 -6.38 -2.80
CA PHE A 116 -14.66 -5.18 -2.35
C PHE A 116 -13.20 -5.21 -2.87
N GLU A 117 -12.81 -4.22 -3.63
CA GLU A 117 -11.44 -4.08 -4.14
C GLU A 117 -10.52 -3.53 -3.04
N GLY A 118 -9.47 -4.28 -2.70
CA GLY A 118 -8.52 -3.84 -1.68
C GLY A 118 -8.16 -4.88 -0.63
N TRP A 119 -8.86 -6.02 -0.54
CA TRP A 119 -8.62 -7.00 0.52
C TRP A 119 -7.18 -7.50 0.58
N ASP A 120 -6.57 -7.87 -0.53
CA ASP A 120 -5.19 -8.39 -0.54
C ASP A 120 -4.19 -7.35 -0.06
N PHE A 121 -4.44 -6.08 -0.36
CA PHE A 121 -3.65 -4.95 0.14
C PHE A 121 -3.83 -4.78 1.66
N LEU A 122 -5.07 -4.67 2.13
CA LEU A 122 -5.37 -4.45 3.55
C LEU A 122 -4.87 -5.62 4.42
N PHE A 123 -5.11 -6.87 3.99
CA PHE A 123 -4.58 -8.03 4.70
C PHE A 123 -3.05 -8.10 4.69
N SER A 124 -2.40 -7.61 3.65
CA SER A 124 -0.94 -7.53 3.60
C SER A 124 -0.39 -6.46 4.54
N ILE A 125 -1.08 -5.34 4.73
CA ILE A 125 -0.75 -4.34 5.76
C ILE A 125 -0.88 -4.96 7.16
N ALA A 126 -2.02 -5.61 7.45
CA ALA A 126 -2.25 -6.28 8.73
C ALA A 126 -1.21 -7.38 9.01
N GLU A 127 -0.82 -8.17 8.00
CA GLU A 127 0.23 -9.19 8.10
C GLU A 127 1.61 -8.60 8.41
N ASN A 128 1.89 -7.39 7.92
CA ASN A 128 3.14 -6.67 8.18
C ASN A 128 3.07 -5.78 9.44
N HIS A 129 2.27 -6.16 10.41
CA HIS A 129 2.12 -5.46 11.68
C HIS A 129 3.47 -5.05 12.30
N PRO A 130 3.62 -3.83 12.83
CA PRO A 130 4.90 -3.33 13.38
C PRO A 130 5.53 -4.25 14.42
N PHE A 131 4.73 -4.86 15.28
CA PHE A 131 5.20 -5.78 16.31
C PHE A 131 5.37 -7.24 15.83
N SER A 132 5.23 -7.51 14.54
CA SER A 132 5.51 -8.86 14.04
C SER A 132 7.01 -9.16 14.08
N PRO A 133 7.43 -10.44 14.30
CA PRO A 133 8.86 -10.80 14.32
C PRO A 133 9.62 -10.34 13.07
N SER A 134 8.99 -10.46 11.89
CA SER A 134 9.60 -10.01 10.62
C SER A 134 9.82 -8.50 10.55
N SER A 135 9.00 -7.72 11.22
CA SER A 135 9.15 -6.26 11.30
C SER A 135 10.21 -5.86 12.33
N LYS A 136 10.25 -6.52 13.48
CA LYS A 136 11.22 -6.27 14.55
C LYS A 136 12.65 -6.59 14.14
N SER A 137 12.86 -7.64 13.34
CA SER A 137 14.18 -8.07 12.87
C SER A 137 14.64 -7.39 11.58
N SER A 138 13.95 -6.37 11.11
CA SER A 138 14.27 -5.71 9.86
C SER A 138 15.47 -4.76 10.03
N LEU A 139 16.53 -5.04 9.32
CA LEU A 139 17.74 -4.20 9.31
C LEU A 139 17.50 -2.86 8.59
N PRO A 140 18.31 -1.82 8.87
CA PRO A 140 18.33 -0.58 8.12
C PRO A 140 18.46 -0.82 6.60
N MET A 141 18.13 0.19 5.82
CA MET A 141 18.34 0.16 4.37
C MET A 141 19.83 0.29 4.07
N GLU A 142 20.28 -0.33 3.00
CA GLU A 142 21.66 -0.17 2.51
C GLU A 142 21.92 1.29 2.11
N GLY A 143 23.08 1.82 2.48
CA GLY A 143 23.44 3.23 2.27
C GLY A 143 22.82 4.19 3.30
N CYS A 144 22.25 3.66 4.40
CA CYS A 144 21.82 4.48 5.53
C CYS A 144 23.01 5.29 6.08
N PRO A 145 22.83 6.60 6.37
CA PRO A 145 23.87 7.40 7.03
C PRO A 145 24.31 6.75 8.35
N SER A 146 25.59 6.93 8.72
CA SER A 146 26.13 6.45 9.99
C SER A 146 25.60 7.24 11.18
N ASP A 147 25.38 8.54 11.01
CA ASP A 147 24.74 9.41 12.00
C ASP A 147 23.22 9.43 11.75
N HIS A 148 22.48 8.60 12.52
CA HIS A 148 21.03 8.49 12.37
C HIS A 148 20.26 9.23 13.49
N ASP A 149 20.91 9.72 14.50
CA ASP A 149 20.24 10.26 15.70
C ASP A 149 19.50 11.55 15.36
N ASN A 150 20.06 12.34 14.48
CA ASN A 150 19.51 13.63 14.03
C ASN A 150 18.49 13.54 12.89
N LEU A 151 18.22 12.33 12.36
CA LEU A 151 17.24 12.16 11.29
C LEU A 151 15.81 12.45 11.77
N CYS A 152 15.05 13.20 10.97
CA CYS A 152 13.63 13.42 11.24
C CYS A 152 12.84 12.12 11.09
N PHE A 153 11.58 12.11 11.58
CA PHE A 153 10.71 10.93 11.58
C PHE A 153 10.53 10.32 10.18
N LYS A 154 10.41 11.14 9.17
CA LYS A 154 10.24 10.75 7.77
C LYS A 154 11.51 10.09 7.21
N GLU A 155 12.68 10.65 7.48
CA GLU A 155 13.95 10.08 7.09
C GLU A 155 14.22 8.75 7.82
N LYS A 156 13.89 8.66 9.11
CA LYS A 156 13.92 7.39 9.84
C LYS A 156 13.06 6.32 9.18
N ASN A 157 11.87 6.69 8.66
CA ASN A 157 11.05 5.76 7.89
C ASN A 157 11.72 5.35 6.57
N ARG A 158 12.26 6.31 5.83
CA ARG A 158 13.00 6.07 4.57
C ARG A 158 14.12 5.05 4.76
N TRP A 159 14.88 5.17 5.84
CA TRP A 159 16.01 4.30 6.15
C TRP A 159 15.63 3.03 6.94
N ASN A 160 14.32 2.83 7.21
CA ASN A 160 13.80 1.72 8.01
C ASN A 160 14.38 1.68 9.44
N LEU A 161 14.52 2.83 10.05
CA LEU A 161 15.06 3.04 11.40
C LEU A 161 13.97 3.20 12.48
N LEU A 162 12.71 3.44 12.07
CA LEU A 162 11.61 3.61 13.02
C LEU A 162 11.46 2.37 13.92
N LYS A 163 11.40 2.61 15.22
CA LYS A 163 11.05 1.58 16.21
C LYS A 163 9.64 1.05 15.97
N PRO A 164 9.34 -0.19 16.37
CA PRO A 164 7.99 -0.76 16.23
C PRO A 164 6.89 0.14 16.79
N GLU A 165 7.13 0.78 17.94
CA GLU A 165 6.18 1.66 18.65
C GLU A 165 5.91 2.95 17.83
N GLU A 166 6.95 3.52 17.24
CA GLU A 166 6.85 4.71 16.40
C GLU A 166 6.06 4.41 15.12
N ARG A 167 6.35 3.27 14.48
CA ARG A 167 5.65 2.84 13.27
C ARG A 167 4.21 2.43 13.58
N TYR A 168 3.95 1.91 14.79
CA TYR A 168 2.61 1.52 15.22
C TYR A 168 1.66 2.71 15.29
N LYS A 169 2.12 3.89 15.70
CA LYS A 169 1.29 5.11 15.69
C LYS A 169 0.72 5.38 14.29
N LYS A 170 1.56 5.32 13.24
CA LYS A 170 1.14 5.51 11.85
C LYS A 170 0.27 4.37 11.32
N PHE A 171 0.54 3.15 11.78
CA PHE A 171 -0.29 1.99 11.48
C PHE A 171 -1.70 2.14 12.08
N GLU A 172 -1.82 2.62 13.30
CA GLU A 172 -3.10 2.90 13.94
C GLU A 172 -3.85 4.03 13.24
N GLU A 173 -3.17 5.14 12.92
CA GLU A 173 -3.74 6.26 12.15
C GLU A 173 -4.32 5.79 10.80
N PHE A 174 -3.61 4.92 10.08
CA PHE A 174 -4.10 4.34 8.83
C PHE A 174 -5.44 3.63 9.01
N TRP A 175 -5.54 2.76 10.02
CA TRP A 175 -6.77 2.00 10.27
C TRP A 175 -7.93 2.86 10.77
N LEU A 176 -7.65 3.97 11.43
CA LEU A 176 -8.67 4.93 11.87
C LEU A 176 -9.26 5.71 10.70
N VAL A 177 -8.46 5.98 9.67
CA VAL A 177 -8.89 6.86 8.56
C VAL A 177 -9.40 6.09 7.35
N ILE A 178 -8.92 4.85 7.07
CA ILE A 178 -9.23 4.13 5.83
C ILE A 178 -10.74 4.00 5.57
N GLY A 179 -11.53 3.68 6.59
CA GLY A 179 -12.99 3.51 6.44
C GLY A 179 -13.70 4.79 5.98
N SER A 180 -13.17 5.97 6.32
CA SER A 180 -13.78 7.26 5.97
C SER A 180 -13.40 7.80 4.59
N VAL A 181 -12.48 7.12 3.88
CA VAL A 181 -11.99 7.52 2.55
C VAL A 181 -12.27 6.46 1.48
N LEU A 182 -13.05 5.42 1.81
CA LEU A 182 -13.46 4.42 0.84
C LEU A 182 -14.27 5.06 -0.31
N PRO A 183 -14.18 4.52 -1.54
CA PRO A 183 -14.69 5.21 -2.73
C PRO A 183 -16.21 5.31 -2.83
N PHE A 184 -16.95 4.42 -2.19
CA PHE A 184 -18.41 4.37 -2.27
C PHE A 184 -19.03 4.51 -0.88
N GLN A 185 -20.15 5.24 -0.79
CA GLN A 185 -20.84 5.47 0.49
C GLN A 185 -21.27 4.15 1.14
N GLU A 186 -21.72 3.20 0.35
CA GLU A 186 -22.09 1.86 0.81
C GLU A 186 -20.90 1.13 1.47
N TRP A 187 -19.68 1.33 0.94
CA TRP A 187 -18.48 0.74 1.55
C TRP A 187 -18.11 1.46 2.84
N ILE A 188 -18.26 2.79 2.89
CA ILE A 188 -18.03 3.58 4.10
C ILE A 188 -18.99 3.13 5.21
N ASP A 189 -20.28 3.00 4.89
CA ASP A 189 -21.32 2.59 5.84
C ASP A 189 -21.10 1.16 6.34
N ALA A 190 -20.82 0.23 5.42
CA ALA A 190 -20.55 -1.18 5.76
C ALA A 190 -19.28 -1.31 6.62
N TRP A 191 -18.21 -0.55 6.31
CA TRP A 191 -17.00 -0.51 7.11
C TRP A 191 -17.26 0.08 8.50
N THR A 192 -17.97 1.19 8.57
CA THR A 192 -18.30 1.88 9.82
C THR A 192 -19.11 1.00 10.74
N ASN A 193 -20.13 0.31 10.21
CA ASN A 193 -20.97 -0.63 10.96
C ASN A 193 -20.21 -1.87 11.43
N ALA A 194 -19.22 -2.31 10.63
CA ALA A 194 -18.32 -3.40 11.00
C ALA A 194 -17.20 -2.97 11.93
N SER A 195 -17.03 -1.67 12.17
CA SER A 195 -15.78 -1.09 12.64
C SER A 195 -15.33 -1.56 14.02
N VAL A 196 -14.04 -1.48 14.20
CA VAL A 196 -13.23 -1.96 15.29
C VAL A 196 -13.59 -1.29 16.60
N LYS A 197 -13.92 -2.07 17.61
CA LYS A 197 -13.90 -1.61 18.99
C LYS A 197 -12.45 -1.27 19.35
N LYS A 198 -12.20 0.02 19.66
CA LYS A 198 -10.88 0.51 20.09
C LYS A 198 -10.33 -0.36 21.23
N GLY A 199 -9.07 -0.76 21.11
CA GLY A 199 -8.30 -0.98 22.32
C GLY A 199 -7.48 -2.25 22.46
N GLN A 200 -7.49 -3.26 21.55
CA GLN A 200 -6.75 -4.50 21.82
C GLN A 200 -6.08 -5.16 20.60
N LEU A 201 -5.82 -4.43 19.54
CA LEU A 201 -5.26 -5.02 18.33
C LEU A 201 -3.73 -4.86 18.27
N ILE A 202 -3.05 -5.25 19.32
CA ILE A 202 -1.60 -5.09 19.51
C ILE A 202 -0.74 -6.16 18.81
N SER A 203 -1.35 -7.06 18.06
CA SER A 203 -0.61 -8.12 17.38
C SER A 203 -1.12 -8.37 15.97
N ARG A 204 -0.24 -8.89 15.12
CA ARG A 204 -0.60 -9.36 13.77
C ARG A 204 -1.78 -10.34 13.79
N ALA A 205 -1.79 -11.28 14.71
CA ALA A 205 -2.82 -12.32 14.75
C ALA A 205 -4.20 -11.75 15.10
N THR A 206 -4.25 -10.79 16.02
CA THR A 206 -5.49 -10.09 16.38
C THR A 206 -6.00 -9.23 15.24
N TRP A 207 -5.11 -8.49 14.56
CA TRP A 207 -5.48 -7.68 13.37
C TRP A 207 -6.00 -8.51 12.20
N ILE A 208 -5.37 -9.64 11.87
CA ILE A 208 -5.85 -10.52 10.80
C ILE A 208 -7.26 -11.06 11.10
N LYS A 209 -7.51 -11.46 12.35
CA LYS A 209 -8.84 -11.96 12.76
C LYS A 209 -9.89 -10.85 12.73
N GLU A 210 -9.53 -9.68 13.20
CA GLU A 210 -10.45 -8.53 13.22
C GLU A 210 -10.78 -8.04 11.81
N LEU A 211 -9.77 -7.91 10.96
CA LEU A 211 -9.99 -7.54 9.56
C LEU A 211 -10.83 -8.61 8.82
N TRP A 212 -10.66 -9.88 9.18
CA TRP A 212 -11.52 -10.95 8.68
C TRP A 212 -12.97 -10.78 9.13
N ARG A 213 -13.20 -10.40 10.39
CA ARG A 213 -14.54 -10.12 10.91
C ARG A 213 -15.19 -8.95 10.16
N ILE A 214 -14.43 -7.87 9.94
CA ILE A 214 -14.88 -6.71 9.15
C ILE A 214 -15.25 -7.16 7.74
N ARG A 215 -14.37 -7.93 7.07
CA ARG A 215 -14.63 -8.48 5.75
C ARG A 215 -15.93 -9.28 5.69
N CYS A 216 -16.14 -10.23 6.59
CA CYS A 216 -17.36 -11.02 6.64
C CYS A 216 -18.63 -10.15 6.84
N SER A 217 -18.53 -9.13 7.71
CA SER A 217 -19.64 -8.18 7.92
C SER A 217 -19.94 -7.38 6.67
N MET A 218 -18.92 -6.85 5.99
CA MET A 218 -19.08 -6.12 4.73
C MET A 218 -19.62 -7.00 3.60
N GLU A 219 -19.08 -8.23 3.44
CA GLU A 219 -19.54 -9.19 2.44
C GLU A 219 -21.02 -9.55 2.65
N SER A 220 -21.48 -9.57 3.89
CA SER A 220 -22.88 -9.82 4.23
C SER A 220 -23.77 -8.60 3.98
N SER A 221 -23.35 -7.41 4.46
CA SER A 221 -24.17 -6.19 4.35
C SER A 221 -24.26 -5.67 2.92
N LEU A 222 -23.24 -5.89 2.10
CA LEU A 222 -23.20 -5.51 0.68
C LEU A 222 -23.68 -6.62 -0.27
N ASP A 223 -24.07 -7.77 0.28
CA ASP A 223 -24.49 -8.94 -0.49
C ASP A 223 -23.45 -9.35 -1.58
N LEU A 224 -22.16 -9.35 -1.20
CA LEU A 224 -21.11 -9.67 -2.13
C LEU A 224 -21.09 -11.15 -2.50
N VAL A 225 -20.89 -11.46 -3.79
CA VAL A 225 -20.93 -12.83 -4.31
C VAL A 225 -19.57 -13.53 -4.21
N ASN A 226 -18.46 -12.80 -4.37
CA ASN A 226 -17.10 -13.37 -4.33
C ASN A 226 -16.58 -13.48 -2.89
N LYS A 227 -17.15 -14.45 -2.14
CA LYS A 227 -16.77 -14.72 -0.74
C LYS A 227 -15.63 -15.73 -0.68
N GLU A 228 -14.61 -15.44 0.13
CA GLU A 228 -13.50 -16.33 0.38
C GLU A 228 -13.63 -17.00 1.77
N LYS A 229 -13.01 -18.17 1.95
CA LYS A 229 -12.91 -18.82 3.27
C LYS A 229 -11.65 -18.34 4.00
N PHE A 230 -11.73 -18.14 5.32
CA PHE A 230 -10.60 -17.70 6.15
C PHE A 230 -9.35 -18.59 5.97
N ARG A 231 -9.53 -19.91 5.84
CA ARG A 231 -8.42 -20.85 5.62
C ARG A 231 -7.71 -20.58 4.28
N SER A 232 -8.47 -20.26 3.23
CA SER A 232 -7.93 -19.94 1.88
C SER A 232 -7.14 -18.64 1.93
N LEU A 233 -7.68 -17.60 2.55
CA LEU A 233 -6.98 -16.35 2.79
C LEU A 233 -5.66 -16.57 3.54
N CYS A 234 -5.69 -17.27 4.66
CA CYS A 234 -4.49 -17.56 5.45
C CYS A 234 -3.44 -18.36 4.66
N LYS A 235 -3.86 -19.24 3.75
CA LYS A 235 -2.97 -19.97 2.85
C LYS A 235 -2.32 -19.01 1.86
N ARG A 236 -3.10 -18.19 1.16
CA ARG A 236 -2.59 -17.18 0.19
C ARG A 236 -1.60 -16.23 0.85
N ILE A 237 -1.94 -15.66 2.01
CA ILE A 237 -1.03 -14.77 2.76
C ILE A 237 0.30 -15.47 3.07
N ARG A 238 0.28 -16.73 3.50
CA ARG A 238 1.51 -17.50 3.80
C ARG A 238 2.35 -17.78 2.55
N GLU A 239 1.73 -18.12 1.43
CA GLU A 239 2.40 -18.37 0.17
C GLU A 239 3.13 -17.14 -0.36
N HIS A 240 2.59 -15.96 -0.09
CA HIS A 240 3.14 -14.67 -0.53
C HIS A 240 3.98 -13.93 0.53
N ARG A 241 4.27 -14.56 1.66
CA ARG A 241 5.25 -14.01 2.60
C ARG A 241 6.63 -13.96 1.95
N SER A 242 7.21 -12.77 1.84
CA SER A 242 8.60 -12.64 1.41
C SER A 242 9.54 -13.02 2.55
N GLY A 243 10.49 -13.90 2.32
CA GLY A 243 11.72 -13.90 3.10
C GLY A 243 12.20 -15.19 3.74
N CYS A 244 11.45 -16.24 3.99
CA CYS A 244 11.98 -17.38 4.76
C CYS A 244 11.53 -18.74 4.23
N GLY A 245 11.93 -19.11 3.04
CA GLY A 245 11.69 -20.47 2.50
C GLY A 245 12.86 -20.96 1.69
N LYS A 246 13.17 -22.28 1.82
CA LYS A 246 14.24 -22.98 1.13
C LYS A 246 14.06 -23.13 -0.40
N LYS A 247 12.95 -22.63 -0.98
CA LYS A 247 12.70 -22.70 -2.44
C LYS A 247 13.13 -21.38 -3.11
N PRO A 248 13.70 -21.43 -4.33
CA PRO A 248 14.00 -20.23 -5.11
C PRO A 248 12.69 -19.48 -5.36
N ARG A 249 12.55 -18.31 -4.75
CA ARG A 249 11.37 -17.45 -4.87
C ARG A 249 11.55 -16.51 -6.03
N ALA A 250 10.44 -16.18 -6.62
CA ALA A 250 10.35 -15.13 -7.61
C ALA A 250 11.12 -13.88 -7.19
N ARG A 251 11.73 -13.21 -8.16
CA ARG A 251 12.42 -11.92 -7.96
C ARG A 251 11.49 -10.95 -7.26
N THR A 252 11.90 -10.45 -6.10
CA THR A 252 11.17 -9.44 -5.33
C THR A 252 11.94 -8.13 -5.39
N CYS A 253 11.33 -7.01 -5.08
CA CYS A 253 11.98 -5.69 -4.96
C CYS A 253 13.28 -5.72 -4.13
N ARG A 254 13.45 -6.74 -3.31
CA ARG A 254 14.60 -6.95 -2.43
C ARG A 254 15.86 -7.40 -3.17
N ARG A 255 15.74 -8.23 -4.23
CA ARG A 255 16.88 -8.80 -4.97
C ARG A 255 17.46 -7.83 -6.02
N SER A 256 16.65 -6.95 -6.53
CA SER A 256 17.03 -6.13 -7.67
C SER A 256 17.77 -4.85 -7.29
N ARG A 257 17.68 -4.40 -6.03
CA ARG A 257 18.43 -3.21 -5.59
C ARG A 257 19.96 -3.47 -5.53
N THR A 258 20.37 -4.71 -5.31
CA THR A 258 21.79 -5.12 -5.40
C THR A 258 22.31 -5.17 -6.84
N GLN A 259 21.44 -5.36 -7.83
CA GLN A 259 21.83 -5.37 -9.24
C GLN A 259 21.84 -3.96 -9.87
N SER A 260 21.04 -3.02 -9.38
CA SER A 260 21.01 -1.65 -9.92
C SER A 260 22.25 -0.82 -9.55
N LYS A 261 23.03 -1.22 -8.54
CA LYS A 261 24.32 -0.58 -8.26
C LYS A 261 25.42 -0.92 -9.28
N ALA A 262 25.22 -1.95 -10.09
CA ALA A 262 26.19 -2.32 -11.13
C ALA A 262 26.05 -1.54 -12.45
N VAL A 263 24.98 -0.74 -12.58
CA VAL A 263 24.81 0.18 -13.73
C VAL A 263 25.29 1.57 -13.30
N THR A 264 26.58 1.71 -13.11
CA THR A 264 27.22 3.02 -13.04
C THR A 264 27.14 3.64 -14.42
N TYR A 265 26.45 4.77 -14.53
CA TYR A 265 26.42 5.59 -15.73
C TYR A 265 27.85 5.91 -16.19
N LYS A 266 28.28 5.30 -17.29
CA LYS A 266 29.42 5.80 -18.04
C LYS A 266 28.97 7.10 -18.71
N ILE A 267 29.28 8.22 -18.07
CA ILE A 267 29.19 9.53 -18.74
C ILE A 267 30.25 9.50 -19.82
N HIS A 268 29.84 9.37 -21.06
CA HIS A 268 30.71 9.69 -22.18
C HIS A 268 30.94 11.19 -22.17
N LYS A 269 32.15 11.59 -21.76
CA LYS A 269 32.65 12.92 -22.08
C LYS A 269 32.83 12.97 -23.60
N VAL A 270 32.14 13.88 -24.23
CA VAL A 270 32.49 14.46 -25.53
C VAL A 270 33.28 15.71 -25.25
#